data_0358dfedc80bb18c8bcbbaf5c5131d6f
#
_entry.id   0358dfedc80bb18c8bcbbaf5c5131d6f
#
_cell.length_a   1.000
_cell.length_b   1.000
_cell.length_c   1.000
_cell.angle_alpha   90.00
_cell.angle_beta   90.00
_cell.angle_gamma   90.00
#
_symmetry.space_group_name_H-M   'P 1'
#
loop_
_entity.id
_entity.type
_entity.pdbx_description
1 polymer ?
#
loop_
_entity_poly.entity_id
_entity_poly.type
_entity_poly.pdbx_seq_one_letter_code
_entity_poly.pdbx_strand_id
1 'polypeptide(L)'
;ITTINTTLDKGLNFAGDTGAVSNRKLGDTVTVKGGATGALSDGNIGVESDGNGTLNVKLAKTLTGLDSVTAGGTTINNSGLTVGGKNYVSPTGLNANDQKITNVSDGTVGAGSKDAVNGGQLHDAKNELNTNISNAKTDLINKGLRFDADNNAEKTNKLGSKVTVNGDNNITTEITQTGDDTKIGVKLNKNLNVQTLTATDTVKAGGVTMGKHADTKNYVTGLDNRDWDVNTSNPVNGRAATEDQLKKISDVIKSQGAAATDYRLV
;
A
#
# COMPACT_ATOMS: atom_id res chain seq x y z
N ILE A 1 50.63 45.90 87.40
CA ILE A 1 49.23 46.06 87.00
C ILE A 1 49.16 46.76 85.65
N THR A 2 49.86 47.86 85.38
CA THR A 2 49.88 48.67 84.18
C THR A 2 50.26 47.85 82.95
N THR A 3 51.30 46.96 83.05
CA THR A 3 51.75 46.09 81.96
C THR A 3 50.68 45.02 81.59
N ILE A 4 49.95 44.47 82.59
CA ILE A 4 48.87 43.51 82.38
C ILE A 4 47.70 44.17 81.58
N ASN A 5 47.30 45.38 82.01
CA ASN A 5 46.24 46.14 81.38
C ASN A 5 46.61 46.50 79.92
N THR A 6 47.84 46.92 79.65
CA THR A 6 48.34 47.23 78.31
C THR A 6 48.33 46.00 77.41
N THR A 7 48.62 44.83 77.97
CA THR A 7 48.59 43.58 77.19
C THR A 7 47.15 43.11 76.88
N LEU A 8 46.25 43.27 77.86
CA LEU A 8 44.81 42.94 77.67
C LEU A 8 44.16 43.91 76.66
N ASP A 9 44.59 45.20 76.66
CA ASP A 9 44.06 46.19 75.69
C ASP A 9 44.51 45.95 74.24
N LYS A 10 45.56 45.18 73.97
CA LYS A 10 45.96 44.80 72.59
C LYS A 10 44.89 44.02 71.86
N GLY A 11 44.17 43.13 72.57
CA GLY A 11 43.14 42.35 72.01
C GLY A 11 43.62 41.37 70.95
N LEU A 12 42.66 40.80 70.14
CA LEU A 12 42.90 39.97 68.95
C LEU A 12 42.41 40.68 67.70
N ASN A 13 43.16 40.56 66.63
CA ASN A 13 42.79 41.06 65.31
C ASN A 13 42.16 40.00 64.47
N PHE A 14 40.98 40.28 63.87
CA PHE A 14 40.30 39.43 62.99
C PHE A 14 40.28 40.07 61.60
N ALA A 15 40.69 39.33 60.57
CA ALA A 15 40.71 39.73 59.16
C ALA A 15 40.01 38.69 58.32
N GLY A 16 39.35 39.13 57.25
CA GLY A 16 38.81 38.32 56.20
C GLY A 16 39.53 38.57 54.87
N ASP A 17 39.11 37.91 53.78
CA ASP A 17 39.63 38.15 52.42
C ASP A 17 39.38 39.61 51.99
N THR A 18 38.33 40.21 52.47
CA THR A 18 37.97 41.62 52.24
C THR A 18 37.50 42.32 53.53
N GLY A 19 37.50 43.63 53.54
CA GLY A 19 37.07 44.43 54.70
C GLY A 19 38.20 44.83 55.59
N ALA A 20 37.91 45.71 56.60
CA ALA A 20 38.89 46.25 57.58
C ALA A 20 39.16 45.21 58.67
N VAL A 21 40.37 45.18 59.16
CA VAL A 21 40.72 44.40 60.34
C VAL A 21 39.90 44.85 61.54
N SER A 22 39.32 43.87 62.22
CA SER A 22 38.53 44.13 63.44
C SER A 22 39.31 43.71 64.66
N ASN A 23 39.70 44.70 65.53
CA ASN A 23 40.32 44.43 66.81
C ASN A 23 39.22 44.17 67.87
N ARG A 24 39.38 43.07 68.68
CA ARG A 24 38.47 42.68 69.74
C ARG A 24 39.23 42.49 71.06
N LYS A 25 38.78 43.15 72.10
CA LYS A 25 39.31 42.94 73.42
C LYS A 25 38.66 41.78 74.14
N LEU A 26 39.27 41.35 75.22
CA LEU A 26 38.72 40.30 76.07
C LEU A 26 37.31 40.72 76.57
N GLY A 27 36.30 39.88 76.38
CA GLY A 27 34.90 40.19 76.70
C GLY A 27 34.05 40.70 75.51
N ASP A 28 34.72 41.11 74.41
CA ASP A 28 33.98 41.51 73.20
C ASP A 28 33.38 40.30 72.46
N THR A 29 32.29 40.53 71.79
CA THR A 29 31.67 39.49 70.93
C THR A 29 32.23 39.53 69.50
N VAL A 30 32.63 38.41 68.95
CA VAL A 30 32.96 38.22 67.56
C VAL A 30 31.76 37.52 66.86
N THR A 31 31.24 38.14 65.85
CA THR A 31 30.14 37.55 65.07
C THR A 31 30.61 37.16 63.69
N VAL A 32 30.42 35.88 63.31
CA VAL A 32 30.65 35.35 61.97
C VAL A 32 29.27 35.12 61.35
N LYS A 33 28.97 35.77 60.23
CA LYS A 33 27.69 35.66 59.53
C LYS A 33 27.90 35.11 58.11
N GLY A 34 27.23 34.03 57.72
CA GLY A 34 27.21 33.50 56.37
C GLY A 34 26.19 34.13 55.47
N GLY A 35 25.28 35.00 55.97
CA GLY A 35 24.25 35.67 55.16
C GLY A 35 23.04 34.85 54.81
N ALA A 36 23.01 33.57 55.09
CA ALA A 36 21.86 32.70 54.78
C ALA A 36 20.65 33.04 55.67
N THR A 37 19.45 33.07 55.08
CA THR A 37 18.18 33.41 55.75
C THR A 37 17.23 32.23 55.87
N GLY A 38 17.47 31.10 55.12
CA GLY A 38 16.68 29.88 55.13
C GLY A 38 17.28 28.77 56.00
N ALA A 39 16.73 27.57 55.87
CA ALA A 39 17.30 26.36 56.50
C ALA A 39 18.73 26.12 56.03
N LEU A 40 19.57 25.65 56.92
CA LEU A 40 20.98 25.38 56.63
C LEU A 40 21.19 23.88 56.47
N SER A 41 22.10 23.51 55.58
CA SER A 41 22.59 22.14 55.43
C SER A 41 23.85 21.91 56.25
N ASP A 42 23.98 20.77 56.87
CA ASP A 42 25.15 20.39 57.66
C ASP A 42 26.24 19.74 56.77
N GLY A 43 27.51 19.85 57.22
CA GLY A 43 28.63 19.13 56.63
C GLY A 43 29.15 19.63 55.28
N ASN A 44 28.61 20.76 54.75
CA ASN A 44 29.01 21.34 53.46
C ASN A 44 30.14 22.36 53.58
N ILE A 45 30.46 22.84 54.77
CA ILE A 45 31.55 23.78 55.05
C ILE A 45 32.56 23.11 55.94
N GLY A 46 33.83 23.15 55.57
CA GLY A 46 34.96 22.73 56.38
C GLY A 46 35.84 23.89 56.76
N VAL A 47 36.49 23.85 57.92
CA VAL A 47 37.49 24.81 58.36
C VAL A 47 38.81 24.10 58.56
N GLU A 48 39.86 24.55 57.90
CA GLU A 48 41.23 23.99 57.98
C GLU A 48 42.18 25.04 58.52
N SER A 49 42.91 24.72 59.58
CA SER A 49 43.97 25.55 60.10
C SER A 49 45.29 25.36 59.34
N ASP A 50 45.98 26.46 58.99
CA ASP A 50 47.32 26.44 58.42
C ASP A 50 48.44 26.32 59.46
N GLY A 51 48.11 26.34 60.74
CA GLY A 51 49.06 26.37 61.85
C GLY A 51 49.78 27.72 62.09
N ASN A 52 49.53 28.70 61.25
CA ASN A 52 50.17 30.00 61.27
C ASN A 52 49.20 31.14 61.57
N GLY A 53 48.03 30.82 62.09
CA GLY A 53 47.02 31.83 62.45
C GLY A 53 45.91 32.06 61.48
N THR A 54 45.87 31.25 60.37
CA THR A 54 44.79 31.31 59.41
C THR A 54 43.85 30.10 59.56
N LEU A 55 42.54 30.33 59.56
CA LEU A 55 41.48 29.35 59.46
C LEU A 55 40.84 29.48 58.06
N ASN A 56 41.18 28.56 57.18
CA ASN A 56 40.62 28.53 55.81
C ASN A 56 39.21 27.91 55.83
N VAL A 57 38.20 28.68 55.53
CA VAL A 57 36.82 28.24 55.38
C VAL A 57 36.68 27.70 53.95
N LYS A 58 36.33 26.45 53.79
CA LYS A 58 36.27 25.76 52.49
C LYS A 58 34.91 25.10 52.28
N LEU A 59 34.41 25.16 51.04
CA LEU A 59 33.24 24.37 50.63
C LEU A 59 33.67 22.89 50.42
N ALA A 60 32.88 21.98 50.89
CA ALA A 60 33.12 20.55 50.65
C ALA A 60 33.10 20.21 49.15
N LYS A 61 33.94 19.28 48.70
CA LYS A 61 33.96 18.81 47.30
C LYS A 61 32.65 18.13 46.91
N THR A 62 32.00 17.49 47.85
CA THR A 62 30.68 16.87 47.67
C THR A 62 29.71 17.58 48.61
N LEU A 63 28.65 18.12 48.00
CA LEU A 63 27.58 18.79 48.74
C LEU A 63 26.45 17.79 48.99
N THR A 64 25.92 17.75 50.17
CA THR A 64 24.84 16.84 50.60
C THR A 64 23.74 17.57 51.33
N GLY A 65 22.51 17.01 51.33
CA GLY A 65 21.38 17.58 52.07
C GLY A 65 20.88 18.89 51.50
N LEU A 66 21.10 19.17 50.22
CA LEU A 66 20.57 20.33 49.54
C LEU A 66 19.18 20.05 48.93
N ASP A 67 18.22 20.93 49.19
CA ASP A 67 16.88 20.86 48.55
C ASP A 67 16.92 21.30 47.08
N SER A 68 17.79 22.28 46.77
CA SER A 68 18.00 22.79 45.43
C SER A 68 19.36 23.49 45.26
N VAL A 69 19.84 23.49 44.01
CA VAL A 69 20.95 24.32 43.56
C VAL A 69 20.42 25.23 42.44
N THR A 70 20.53 26.54 42.65
CA THR A 70 20.13 27.52 41.64
C THR A 70 21.33 28.38 41.24
N ALA A 71 21.58 28.44 39.93
CA ALA A 71 22.62 29.28 39.34
C ALA A 71 22.01 30.06 38.15
N GLY A 72 21.82 31.36 38.30
CA GLY A 72 21.11 32.17 37.31
C GLY A 72 19.68 31.67 37.09
N GLY A 73 19.34 31.41 35.85
CA GLY A 73 18.03 30.84 35.46
C GLY A 73 17.91 29.32 35.50
N THR A 74 18.94 28.61 36.03
CA THR A 74 18.99 27.14 36.08
C THR A 74 18.80 26.66 37.50
N THR A 75 17.91 25.69 37.70
CA THR A 75 17.63 25.04 38.98
C THR A 75 17.69 23.54 38.86
N ILE A 76 18.39 22.88 39.76
CA ILE A 76 18.41 21.42 39.95
C ILE A 76 17.78 21.16 41.31
N ASN A 77 16.72 20.34 41.34
CA ASN A 77 16.02 19.93 42.55
C ASN A 77 15.35 18.54 42.35
N ASN A 78 14.51 18.13 43.27
CA ASN A 78 13.76 16.86 43.18
C ASN A 78 12.83 16.75 41.97
N SER A 79 12.44 17.88 41.36
CA SER A 79 11.64 17.90 40.14
C SER A 79 12.48 17.74 38.87
N GLY A 80 13.82 17.79 38.99
CA GLY A 80 14.77 17.62 37.90
C GLY A 80 15.55 18.88 37.57
N LEU A 81 15.85 19.07 36.28
CA LEU A 81 16.61 20.21 35.76
C LEU A 81 15.68 21.21 35.05
N THR A 82 15.62 22.39 35.56
CA THR A 82 14.86 23.50 34.97
C THR A 82 15.83 24.58 34.46
N VAL A 83 15.62 25.08 33.24
CA VAL A 83 16.37 26.17 32.62
C VAL A 83 15.38 27.19 32.09
N GLY A 84 15.51 28.47 32.52
CA GLY A 84 14.63 29.53 32.06
C GLY A 84 13.13 29.26 32.34
N GLY A 85 12.81 28.59 33.45
CA GLY A 85 11.45 28.24 33.83
C GLY A 85 10.89 26.98 33.13
N LYS A 86 11.65 26.35 32.23
CA LYS A 86 11.24 25.11 31.51
C LYS A 86 11.97 23.88 32.06
N ASN A 87 11.24 22.82 32.37
CA ASN A 87 11.82 21.57 32.84
C ASN A 87 12.30 20.74 31.65
N TYR A 88 13.59 20.38 31.61
CA TYR A 88 14.22 19.56 30.57
C TYR A 88 14.47 18.11 30.98
N VAL A 89 14.67 17.89 32.27
CA VAL A 89 14.88 16.55 32.85
C VAL A 89 13.97 16.42 34.05
N SER A 90 13.18 15.38 34.10
CA SER A 90 12.28 15.10 35.22
C SER A 90 12.36 13.61 35.62
N PRO A 91 11.76 13.19 36.72
CA PRO A 91 11.66 11.78 37.09
C PRO A 91 10.95 10.92 36.03
N THR A 92 10.19 11.53 35.14
CA THR A 92 9.45 10.83 34.06
C THR A 92 10.19 10.83 32.72
N GLY A 93 11.34 11.51 32.61
CA GLY A 93 12.12 11.50 31.37
C GLY A 93 12.64 12.88 30.94
N LEU A 94 12.99 12.95 29.65
CA LEU A 94 13.51 14.15 29.00
C LEU A 94 12.40 14.86 28.21
N ASN A 95 12.36 16.18 28.28
CA ASN A 95 11.48 17.02 27.49
C ASN A 95 12.32 18.07 26.75
N ALA A 96 12.29 18.06 25.43
CA ALA A 96 12.99 19.03 24.60
C ALA A 96 12.32 20.42 24.59
N ASN A 97 11.10 20.57 25.12
CA ASN A 97 10.34 21.85 25.17
C ASN A 97 10.22 22.51 23.78
N ASP A 98 9.86 21.71 22.75
CA ASP A 98 9.74 22.13 21.34
C ASP A 98 11.05 22.56 20.68
N GLN A 99 12.20 22.26 21.32
CA GLN A 99 13.51 22.51 20.74
C GLN A 99 14.01 21.28 19.97
N LYS A 100 14.91 21.50 19.02
CA LYS A 100 15.56 20.40 18.29
C LYS A 100 16.54 19.67 19.21
N ILE A 101 16.55 18.35 19.08
CA ILE A 101 17.66 17.52 19.59
C ILE A 101 18.61 17.32 18.41
N THR A 102 19.84 17.80 18.55
CA THR A 102 20.88 17.72 17.50
C THR A 102 22.00 16.78 17.90
N ASN A 103 22.82 16.35 16.93
CA ASN A 103 23.95 15.43 17.16
C ASN A 103 23.54 14.08 17.73
N VAL A 104 22.33 13.62 17.34
CA VAL A 104 21.87 12.26 17.65
C VAL A 104 22.59 11.31 16.71
N SER A 105 23.42 10.43 17.25
CA SER A 105 24.05 9.33 16.50
C SER A 105 23.00 8.37 15.98
N ASP A 106 23.37 7.55 14.98
CA ASP A 106 22.52 6.50 14.48
C ASP A 106 22.14 5.51 15.60
N GLY A 107 20.85 5.35 15.81
CA GLY A 107 20.32 4.33 16.69
C GLY A 107 20.24 2.97 16.02
N THR A 108 20.19 1.92 16.80
CA THR A 108 19.95 0.57 16.28
C THR A 108 18.53 0.46 15.74
N VAL A 109 18.37 0.18 14.45
CA VAL A 109 17.06 -0.04 13.84
C VAL A 109 16.81 -1.56 13.77
N GLY A 110 15.95 -2.06 14.65
CA GLY A 110 15.64 -3.48 14.72
C GLY A 110 14.52 -3.80 15.71
N ALA A 111 14.06 -5.03 15.70
CA ALA A 111 13.00 -5.47 16.60
C ALA A 111 13.48 -5.35 18.08
N GLY A 112 12.68 -4.65 18.89
CA GLY A 112 12.96 -4.46 20.31
C GLY A 112 13.98 -3.37 20.64
N SER A 113 14.53 -2.65 19.65
CA SER A 113 15.38 -1.49 19.91
C SER A 113 14.62 -0.40 20.67
N LYS A 114 15.33 0.25 21.57
CA LYS A 114 14.85 1.43 22.34
C LYS A 114 15.66 2.67 22.02
N ASP A 115 16.52 2.60 21.02
CA ASP A 115 17.35 3.71 20.62
C ASP A 115 16.50 4.78 19.88
N ALA A 116 16.85 6.06 20.10
CA ALA A 116 16.33 7.12 19.26
C ALA A 116 16.92 7.01 17.86
N VAL A 117 16.13 7.32 16.84
CA VAL A 117 16.59 7.41 15.46
C VAL A 117 16.68 8.88 15.03
N ASN A 118 17.64 9.19 14.18
CA ASN A 118 17.82 10.53 13.63
C ASN A 118 17.13 10.69 12.25
N GLY A 119 17.11 11.93 11.76
CA GLY A 119 16.49 12.26 10.48
C GLY A 119 17.14 11.56 9.27
N GLY A 120 18.44 11.24 9.34
CA GLY A 120 19.15 10.49 8.30
C GLY A 120 18.59 9.08 8.14
N GLN A 121 18.48 8.34 9.23
CA GLN A 121 17.94 6.99 9.24
C GLN A 121 16.48 6.94 8.72
N LEU A 122 15.65 7.92 9.10
CA LEU A 122 14.28 8.02 8.58
C LEU A 122 14.26 8.31 7.07
N HIS A 123 15.17 9.17 6.59
CA HIS A 123 15.32 9.47 5.17
C HIS A 123 15.68 8.22 4.37
N ASP A 124 16.65 7.44 4.85
CA ASP A 124 17.10 6.21 4.19
C ASP A 124 15.99 5.15 4.15
N ALA A 125 15.30 4.92 5.25
CA ALA A 125 14.15 4.01 5.31
C ALA A 125 13.02 4.43 4.35
N LYS A 126 12.73 5.73 4.24
CA LYS A 126 11.77 6.27 3.27
C LYS A 126 12.20 6.02 1.83
N ASN A 127 13.48 6.19 1.52
CA ASN A 127 14.02 5.97 0.16
C ASN A 127 13.96 4.48 -0.21
N GLU A 128 14.31 3.59 0.69
CA GLU A 128 14.21 2.15 0.50
C GLU A 128 12.75 1.73 0.25
N LEU A 129 11.82 2.22 1.07
CA LEU A 129 10.40 1.94 0.90
C LEU A 129 9.87 2.43 -0.46
N ASN A 130 10.23 3.65 -0.88
CA ASN A 130 9.84 4.20 -2.17
C ASN A 130 10.40 3.37 -3.34
N THR A 131 11.64 2.90 -3.22
CA THR A 131 12.26 2.01 -4.20
C THR A 131 11.52 0.69 -4.30
N ASN A 132 11.20 0.06 -3.17
CA ASN A 132 10.47 -1.20 -3.12
C ASN A 132 9.06 -1.06 -3.71
N ILE A 133 8.35 0.03 -3.40
CA ILE A 133 7.02 0.33 -3.98
C ILE A 133 7.12 0.51 -5.50
N SER A 134 8.14 1.23 -5.98
CA SER A 134 8.36 1.47 -7.42
C SER A 134 8.67 0.17 -8.16
N ASN A 135 9.50 -0.69 -7.59
CA ASN A 135 9.81 -2.00 -8.13
C ASN A 135 8.56 -2.90 -8.18
N ALA A 136 7.82 -3.00 -7.08
CA ALA A 136 6.59 -3.78 -7.01
C ALA A 136 5.55 -3.31 -8.04
N LYS A 137 5.39 -1.98 -8.20
CA LYS A 137 4.52 -1.39 -9.23
C LYS A 137 4.98 -1.78 -10.64
N THR A 138 6.28 -1.68 -10.92
CA THR A 138 6.85 -2.03 -12.22
C THR A 138 6.67 -3.51 -12.52
N ASP A 139 6.92 -4.38 -11.54
CA ASP A 139 6.75 -5.82 -11.68
C ASP A 139 5.30 -6.20 -11.95
N LEU A 140 4.35 -5.57 -11.24
CA LEU A 140 2.93 -5.81 -11.44
C LEU A 140 2.49 -5.38 -12.85
N ILE A 141 2.91 -4.19 -13.31
CA ILE A 141 2.61 -3.69 -14.65
C ILE A 141 3.20 -4.63 -15.72
N ASN A 142 4.42 -5.11 -15.53
CA ASN A 142 5.12 -5.97 -16.50
C ASN A 142 4.55 -7.40 -16.52
N LYS A 143 4.11 -7.94 -15.38
CA LYS A 143 3.39 -9.22 -15.34
C LYS A 143 2.15 -9.18 -16.22
N GLY A 144 1.40 -8.09 -16.16
CA GLY A 144 0.26 -7.82 -17.02
C GLY A 144 -0.77 -8.95 -17.06
N LEU A 145 -1.45 -9.07 -18.21
CA LEU A 145 -2.39 -10.15 -18.52
C LEU A 145 -1.82 -10.99 -19.66
N ARG A 146 -1.97 -12.31 -19.56
CA ARG A 146 -1.55 -13.25 -20.59
C ARG A 146 -2.75 -13.67 -21.42
N PHE A 147 -2.61 -13.64 -22.73
CA PHE A 147 -3.62 -14.04 -23.72
C PHE A 147 -3.02 -15.11 -24.61
N ASP A 148 -3.79 -16.16 -24.84
CA ASP A 148 -3.44 -17.23 -25.73
C ASP A 148 -4.58 -17.45 -26.74
N ALA A 149 -4.27 -18.10 -27.86
CA ALA A 149 -5.21 -18.43 -28.93
C ALA A 149 -4.85 -19.79 -29.56
N ASP A 150 -5.70 -20.30 -30.46
CA ASP A 150 -5.56 -21.60 -31.06
C ASP A 150 -4.21 -21.83 -31.79
N ASN A 151 -3.53 -20.75 -32.17
CA ASN A 151 -2.20 -20.86 -32.78
C ASN A 151 -1.06 -21.00 -31.77
N ASN A 152 -1.35 -21.10 -30.44
CA ASN A 152 -0.38 -21.24 -29.33
C ASN A 152 0.72 -20.18 -29.31
N ALA A 153 0.42 -18.96 -29.71
CA ALA A 153 1.34 -17.83 -29.71
C ALA A 153 1.00 -16.84 -28.58
N GLU A 154 1.05 -17.33 -27.33
CA GLU A 154 0.77 -16.54 -26.14
C GLU A 154 1.44 -15.16 -26.20
N LYS A 155 0.71 -14.14 -25.78
CA LYS A 155 1.17 -12.75 -25.66
C LYS A 155 0.90 -12.21 -24.27
N THR A 156 1.84 -11.45 -23.76
CA THR A 156 1.71 -10.71 -22.50
C THR A 156 1.40 -9.25 -22.81
N ASN A 157 0.30 -8.75 -22.25
CA ASN A 157 -0.07 -7.35 -22.32
C ASN A 157 0.15 -6.69 -20.96
N LYS A 158 0.98 -5.65 -20.92
CA LYS A 158 1.18 -4.87 -19.70
C LYS A 158 -0.12 -4.26 -19.23
N LEU A 159 -0.30 -4.10 -17.93
CA LEU A 159 -1.45 -3.40 -17.39
C LEU A 159 -1.54 -1.98 -17.96
N GLY A 160 -2.75 -1.58 -18.40
CA GLY A 160 -3.02 -0.32 -19.07
C GLY A 160 -2.79 -0.35 -20.59
N SER A 161 -2.27 -1.44 -21.17
CA SER A 161 -2.20 -1.59 -22.62
C SER A 161 -3.53 -2.08 -23.22
N LYS A 162 -3.76 -1.74 -24.49
CA LYS A 162 -4.98 -2.12 -25.21
C LYS A 162 -4.87 -3.56 -25.76
N VAL A 163 -5.91 -4.34 -25.55
CA VAL A 163 -6.14 -5.63 -26.22
C VAL A 163 -7.34 -5.47 -27.15
N THR A 164 -7.21 -5.92 -28.39
CA THR A 164 -8.29 -5.84 -29.39
C THR A 164 -8.65 -7.25 -29.84
N VAL A 165 -9.92 -7.60 -29.74
CA VAL A 165 -10.50 -8.82 -30.34
C VAL A 165 -11.20 -8.40 -31.61
N ASN A 166 -10.67 -8.84 -32.77
CA ASN A 166 -11.21 -8.54 -34.09
C ASN A 166 -12.05 -9.67 -34.62
N GLY A 167 -13.15 -9.32 -35.27
CA GLY A 167 -13.87 -10.23 -36.16
C GLY A 167 -13.31 -10.23 -37.59
N ASP A 168 -14.00 -10.95 -38.48
CA ASP A 168 -13.73 -11.00 -39.90
C ASP A 168 -15.06 -10.87 -40.69
N ASN A 169 -15.08 -11.31 -41.95
CA ASN A 169 -16.30 -11.28 -42.76
C ASN A 169 -17.43 -12.15 -42.20
N ASN A 170 -17.12 -13.17 -41.39
CA ASN A 170 -18.08 -14.12 -40.83
C ASN A 170 -18.38 -13.90 -39.35
N ILE A 171 -17.53 -13.14 -38.67
CA ILE A 171 -17.62 -12.90 -37.21
C ILE A 171 -17.62 -11.42 -36.93
N THR A 172 -18.59 -10.96 -36.14
CA THR A 172 -18.63 -9.61 -35.58
C THR A 172 -18.35 -9.67 -34.10
N THR A 173 -17.49 -8.78 -33.61
CA THR A 173 -17.24 -8.60 -32.18
C THR A 173 -17.85 -7.28 -31.69
N GLU A 174 -18.38 -7.32 -30.47
CA GLU A 174 -19.00 -6.18 -29.80
C GLU A 174 -18.48 -6.11 -28.37
N ILE A 175 -18.16 -4.91 -27.87
CA ILE A 175 -17.79 -4.71 -26.48
C ILE A 175 -18.87 -3.87 -25.79
N THR A 176 -19.28 -4.33 -24.60
CA THR A 176 -20.19 -3.57 -23.72
C THR A 176 -19.62 -3.55 -22.33
N GLN A 177 -19.89 -2.47 -21.57
CA GLN A 177 -19.43 -2.32 -20.20
C GLN A 177 -20.55 -1.74 -19.33
N THR A 178 -20.70 -2.31 -18.14
CA THR A 178 -21.59 -1.81 -17.09
C THR A 178 -20.84 -1.82 -15.78
N GLY A 179 -20.53 -0.63 -15.25
CA GLY A 179 -19.59 -0.52 -14.13
C GLY A 179 -18.23 -1.11 -14.49
N ASP A 180 -17.72 -2.02 -13.69
CA ASP A 180 -16.44 -2.73 -13.92
C ASP A 180 -16.61 -4.06 -14.68
N ASP A 181 -17.84 -4.43 -15.06
CA ASP A 181 -18.12 -5.65 -15.84
C ASP A 181 -18.05 -5.34 -17.33
N THR A 182 -17.05 -5.89 -18.01
CA THR A 182 -16.84 -5.76 -19.45
C THR A 182 -17.12 -7.07 -20.14
N LYS A 183 -17.99 -7.05 -21.16
CA LYS A 183 -18.34 -8.20 -22.01
C LYS A 183 -17.86 -7.99 -23.42
N ILE A 184 -17.17 -8.99 -23.95
CA ILE A 184 -16.83 -9.08 -25.37
C ILE A 184 -17.75 -10.14 -25.99
N GLY A 185 -18.73 -9.70 -26.75
CA GLY A 185 -19.61 -10.57 -27.52
C GLY A 185 -18.96 -10.94 -28.84
N VAL A 186 -18.93 -12.25 -29.17
CA VAL A 186 -18.49 -12.76 -30.46
C VAL A 186 -19.69 -13.41 -31.14
N LYS A 187 -20.08 -12.92 -32.31
CA LYS A 187 -21.30 -13.33 -33.01
C LYS A 187 -20.97 -13.72 -34.44
N LEU A 188 -21.63 -14.76 -34.94
CA LEU A 188 -21.64 -15.07 -36.38
C LEU A 188 -22.47 -13.99 -37.12
N ASN A 189 -21.99 -13.58 -38.27
CA ASN A 189 -22.72 -12.67 -39.15
C ASN A 189 -23.95 -13.39 -39.77
N LYS A 190 -24.98 -12.61 -40.13
CA LYS A 190 -26.20 -13.18 -40.73
C LYS A 190 -25.92 -13.91 -42.02
N ASN A 191 -24.96 -13.44 -42.79
CA ASN A 191 -24.51 -14.07 -44.03
C ASN A 191 -23.09 -14.63 -43.79
N LEU A 192 -22.94 -15.94 -43.94
CA LEU A 192 -21.65 -16.62 -43.83
C LEU A 192 -21.07 -16.82 -45.22
N ASN A 193 -19.80 -16.45 -45.39
CA ASN A 193 -19.04 -16.71 -46.60
C ASN A 193 -17.94 -17.73 -46.27
N VAL A 194 -18.21 -19.00 -46.54
CA VAL A 194 -17.33 -20.15 -46.29
C VAL A 194 -17.12 -20.97 -47.55
N GLN A 195 -15.95 -21.53 -47.75
CA GLN A 195 -15.67 -22.40 -48.89
C GLN A 195 -16.43 -23.75 -48.81
N THR A 196 -16.58 -24.27 -47.61
CA THR A 196 -17.26 -25.55 -47.35
C THR A 196 -18.03 -25.47 -46.05
N LEU A 197 -19.28 -25.91 -46.05
CA LEU A 197 -20.06 -26.10 -44.83
C LEU A 197 -20.21 -27.63 -44.60
N THR A 198 -19.67 -28.15 -43.51
CA THR A 198 -19.85 -29.54 -43.09
C THR A 198 -20.79 -29.57 -41.87
N ALA A 199 -21.92 -30.23 -42.03
CA ALA A 199 -22.83 -30.53 -40.94
C ALA A 199 -22.78 -32.04 -40.60
N THR A 200 -22.62 -32.36 -39.34
CA THR A 200 -22.55 -33.79 -38.90
C THR A 200 -23.92 -34.46 -38.83
N ASP A 201 -24.99 -33.69 -38.81
CA ASP A 201 -26.37 -34.19 -38.76
C ASP A 201 -27.23 -33.54 -39.86
N THR A 202 -27.74 -32.36 -39.66
CA THR A 202 -28.66 -31.70 -40.60
C THR A 202 -28.31 -30.23 -40.87
N VAL A 203 -28.62 -29.78 -42.10
CA VAL A 203 -28.70 -28.37 -42.46
C VAL A 203 -30.17 -28.00 -42.68
N LYS A 204 -30.68 -26.98 -41.99
CA LYS A 204 -32.03 -26.47 -42.17
C LYS A 204 -32.00 -25.08 -42.79
N ALA A 205 -32.77 -24.86 -43.84
CA ALA A 205 -32.96 -23.57 -44.48
C ALA A 205 -34.46 -23.37 -44.70
N GLY A 206 -35.10 -22.60 -43.79
CA GLY A 206 -36.55 -22.50 -43.74
C GLY A 206 -37.22 -23.86 -43.48
N GLY A 207 -38.15 -24.28 -44.37
CA GLY A 207 -38.78 -25.58 -44.28
C GLY A 207 -37.96 -26.74 -44.85
N VAL A 208 -36.86 -26.44 -45.59
CA VAL A 208 -36.02 -27.45 -46.21
C VAL A 208 -34.97 -27.98 -45.25
N THR A 209 -34.83 -29.32 -45.16
CA THR A 209 -33.80 -29.99 -44.37
C THR A 209 -32.97 -30.88 -45.28
N MET A 210 -31.65 -30.77 -45.20
CA MET A 210 -30.69 -31.68 -45.82
C MET A 210 -29.95 -32.44 -44.74
N GLY A 211 -29.98 -33.77 -44.80
CA GLY A 211 -29.29 -34.57 -43.80
C GLY A 211 -29.96 -35.91 -43.51
N LYS A 212 -29.61 -36.52 -42.40
CA LYS A 212 -30.01 -37.87 -42.03
C LYS A 212 -31.49 -37.90 -41.65
N HIS A 213 -32.21 -38.91 -42.22
CA HIS A 213 -33.62 -39.16 -41.94
C HIS A 213 -33.78 -40.40 -41.03
N ALA A 214 -35.02 -40.71 -40.63
CA ALA A 214 -35.33 -41.78 -39.71
C ALA A 214 -34.86 -43.18 -40.19
N ASP A 215 -34.75 -43.40 -41.52
CA ASP A 215 -34.20 -44.58 -42.13
C ASP A 215 -32.66 -44.64 -42.22
N THR A 216 -31.99 -43.70 -41.55
CA THR A 216 -30.52 -43.52 -41.50
C THR A 216 -29.86 -43.04 -42.79
N LYS A 217 -30.63 -42.75 -43.83
CA LYS A 217 -30.15 -42.24 -45.13
C LYS A 217 -30.22 -40.72 -45.16
N ASN A 218 -29.46 -40.10 -46.06
CA ASN A 218 -29.45 -38.67 -46.27
C ASN A 218 -30.39 -38.24 -47.38
N TYR A 219 -31.25 -37.28 -47.11
CA TYR A 219 -32.21 -36.74 -48.06
C TYR A 219 -32.25 -35.20 -48.03
N VAL A 220 -32.88 -34.64 -49.05
CA VAL A 220 -33.40 -33.27 -49.02
C VAL A 220 -34.91 -33.37 -48.86
N THR A 221 -35.44 -32.87 -47.75
CA THR A 221 -36.89 -32.93 -47.42
C THR A 221 -37.45 -31.54 -47.15
N GLY A 222 -38.76 -31.42 -47.06
CA GLY A 222 -39.43 -30.16 -46.81
C GLY A 222 -39.58 -29.26 -48.04
N LEU A 223 -39.43 -29.82 -49.27
CA LEU A 223 -39.74 -29.10 -50.48
C LEU A 223 -41.24 -29.00 -50.66
N ASP A 224 -41.76 -27.82 -51.00
CA ASP A 224 -43.20 -27.52 -51.12
C ASP A 224 -43.79 -27.88 -52.47
N ASN A 225 -42.98 -28.11 -53.52
CA ASN A 225 -43.41 -28.43 -54.88
C ASN A 225 -43.80 -29.92 -54.99
N ARG A 226 -44.95 -30.31 -54.39
CA ARG A 226 -45.42 -31.71 -54.32
C ARG A 226 -46.42 -32.07 -55.42
N ASP A 227 -46.89 -31.10 -56.17
CA ASP A 227 -47.89 -31.27 -57.19
C ASP A 227 -47.30 -31.11 -58.57
N TRP A 228 -47.79 -31.95 -59.51
CA TRP A 228 -47.50 -31.92 -60.96
C TRP A 228 -48.73 -32.36 -61.77
N ASP A 229 -49.24 -31.43 -62.58
CA ASP A 229 -50.25 -31.77 -63.58
C ASP A 229 -49.57 -31.72 -64.95
N VAL A 230 -49.58 -32.85 -65.68
CA VAL A 230 -48.90 -33.03 -66.96
C VAL A 230 -49.42 -32.10 -68.07
N ASN A 231 -50.64 -31.55 -67.89
CA ASN A 231 -51.23 -30.64 -68.85
C ASN A 231 -51.04 -29.18 -68.60
N THR A 232 -50.85 -28.83 -67.35
CA THR A 232 -50.84 -27.40 -66.91
C THR A 232 -49.57 -26.99 -66.17
N SER A 233 -48.81 -27.90 -65.57
CA SER A 233 -47.56 -27.57 -64.82
C SER A 233 -46.42 -27.30 -65.80
N ASN A 234 -45.74 -26.16 -65.59
CA ASN A 234 -44.52 -25.80 -66.29
C ASN A 234 -43.29 -26.06 -65.42
N PRO A 235 -42.21 -26.65 -65.91
CA PRO A 235 -40.99 -26.81 -65.17
C PRO A 235 -40.34 -25.43 -64.94
N VAL A 236 -39.75 -25.22 -63.74
CA VAL A 236 -38.89 -24.08 -63.41
C VAL A 236 -37.44 -24.56 -63.42
N ASN A 237 -36.64 -23.98 -64.29
CA ASN A 237 -35.24 -24.36 -64.42
C ASN A 237 -34.48 -24.19 -63.08
N GLY A 238 -33.72 -25.18 -62.74
CA GLY A 238 -32.91 -25.22 -61.50
C GLY A 238 -33.68 -25.62 -60.24
N ARG A 239 -35.00 -25.88 -60.32
CA ARG A 239 -35.79 -26.38 -59.21
C ARG A 239 -35.67 -27.88 -59.10
N ALA A 240 -35.39 -28.43 -57.90
CA ALA A 240 -35.43 -29.84 -57.65
C ALA A 240 -36.88 -30.35 -57.71
N ALA A 241 -37.13 -31.55 -58.38
CA ALA A 241 -38.39 -32.23 -58.29
C ALA A 241 -38.48 -33.07 -57.01
N THR A 242 -39.70 -33.26 -56.51
CA THR A 242 -39.99 -34.11 -55.37
C THR A 242 -40.37 -35.48 -55.79
N GLU A 243 -40.27 -36.52 -54.93
CA GLU A 243 -40.76 -37.86 -55.15
C GLU A 243 -42.30 -37.86 -55.39
N ASP A 244 -43.06 -36.96 -54.78
CA ASP A 244 -44.49 -36.75 -55.03
C ASP A 244 -44.79 -36.34 -56.45
N GLN A 245 -44.01 -35.46 -57.07
CA GLN A 245 -44.12 -35.06 -58.45
C GLN A 245 -43.74 -36.27 -59.39
N LEU A 246 -42.65 -36.97 -59.04
CA LEU A 246 -42.24 -38.15 -59.83
C LEU A 246 -43.29 -39.25 -59.77
N LYS A 247 -43.94 -39.51 -58.65
CA LYS A 247 -45.02 -40.46 -58.48
C LYS A 247 -46.20 -40.08 -59.40
N LYS A 248 -46.61 -38.81 -59.43
CA LYS A 248 -47.69 -38.35 -60.30
C LYS A 248 -47.42 -38.66 -61.81
N ILE A 249 -46.20 -38.36 -62.26
CA ILE A 249 -45.78 -38.66 -63.63
C ILE A 249 -45.81 -40.17 -63.87
N SER A 250 -45.29 -40.96 -62.94
CA SER A 250 -45.31 -42.43 -63.04
C SER A 250 -46.72 -42.99 -63.12
N ASP A 251 -47.66 -42.44 -62.33
CA ASP A 251 -49.06 -42.90 -62.37
C ASP A 251 -49.73 -42.55 -63.72
N VAL A 252 -49.43 -41.40 -64.31
CA VAL A 252 -49.88 -41.03 -65.65
C VAL A 252 -49.33 -42.01 -66.73
N ILE A 253 -48.03 -42.34 -66.70
CA ILE A 253 -47.39 -43.23 -67.62
C ILE A 253 -48.02 -44.62 -67.52
N LYS A 254 -48.27 -45.13 -66.31
CA LYS A 254 -48.91 -46.46 -66.09
C LYS A 254 -50.32 -46.47 -66.66
N SER A 255 -51.12 -45.41 -66.44
CA SER A 255 -52.48 -45.32 -66.96
C SER A 255 -52.53 -45.30 -68.49
N GLN A 256 -51.58 -44.61 -69.13
CA GLN A 256 -51.46 -44.59 -70.60
C GLN A 256 -51.00 -45.90 -71.14
N GLY A 257 -50.08 -46.59 -70.45
CA GLY A 257 -49.62 -47.95 -70.82
C GLY A 257 -50.76 -48.97 -70.73
N ALA A 258 -51.59 -48.89 -69.67
CA ALA A 258 -52.73 -49.74 -69.50
C ALA A 258 -53.79 -49.49 -70.62
N ALA A 259 -54.08 -48.20 -70.93
CA ALA A 259 -55.00 -47.89 -72.06
C ALA A 259 -54.50 -48.32 -73.39
N ALA A 260 -53.18 -48.25 -73.66
CA ALA A 260 -52.57 -48.73 -74.87
C ALA A 260 -52.63 -50.31 -75.00
N THR A 261 -52.63 -50.98 -73.87
CA THR A 261 -52.75 -52.45 -73.83
C THR A 261 -54.18 -52.88 -74.10
N ASP A 262 -55.18 -52.18 -73.67
CA ASP A 262 -56.60 -52.42 -73.95
C ASP A 262 -56.95 -52.21 -75.43
N TYR A 263 -56.29 -51.27 -76.09
CA TYR A 263 -56.49 -51.09 -77.57
C TYR A 263 -55.85 -52.19 -78.42
N ARG A 264 -55.04 -53.06 -77.88
CA ARG A 264 -54.41 -54.18 -78.59
C ARG A 264 -55.22 -55.49 -78.56
N LEU A 265 -56.29 -55.54 -77.78
CA LEU A 265 -57.15 -56.70 -77.60
C LEU A 265 -58.52 -56.63 -78.30
N VAL A 266 -58.72 -55.68 -79.22
CA VAL A 266 -59.92 -55.54 -80.04
C VAL A 266 -59.57 -55.85 -81.48
#